data_6a61d01935836d90f93140cc58903a9f
#
_entry.id   6a61d01935836d90f93140cc58903a9f
#
_cell.length_a   1.000
_cell.length_b   1.000
_cell.length_c   1.000
_cell.angle_alpha   90.00
_cell.angle_beta   90.00
_cell.angle_gamma   90.00
#
_symmetry.space_group_name_H-M   'P 1'
#
loop_
_entity.id
_entity.type
_entity.pdbx_description
1 polymer ?
#
loop_
_entity_poly.entity_id
_entity_poly.type
_entity_poly.pdbx_seq_one_letter_code
_entity_poly.pdbx_strand_id
1 'polypeptide(L)'
;AEVGGRRGRDHVDSIEARKLIWEAIKHKAQFFCDGRMAAEVIRVLTCDVPSIDRHYQTTLFSASEAYAGECTSKSTIYTASIAAGLMVGQFTRWLRQMPIIREQVFNLLAQELTAS
;
A
#
# COMPACT_ATOMS: atom_id res chain seq x y z
N ALA A 1 14.36 8.61 -15.68
CA ALA A 1 14.14 7.96 -15.92
C ALA A 1 13.85 7.76 -16.41
N GLU A 2 14.10 7.82 -16.60
CA GLU A 2 13.88 7.13 -16.98
C GLU A 2 13.59 6.74 -17.28
N VAL A 3 13.94 7.21 -17.55
CA VAL A 3 13.67 6.43 -17.87
C VAL A 3 13.25 6.12 -18.25
N GLY A 4 13.43 6.45 -18.65
CA GLY A 4 13.06 5.69 -18.88
C GLY A 4 12.50 5.46 -19.05
N GLY A 5 12.57 5.61 -19.24
CA GLY A 5 12.07 4.99 -19.13
C GLY A 5 11.52 4.67 -19.07
N ARG A 6 11.65 4.59 -19.04
CA ARG A 6 11.26 4.14 -18.75
C ARG A 6 10.89 3.49 -18.32
N ARG A 7 10.75 3.28 -18.21
CA ARG A 7 10.63 2.50 -17.54
C ARG A 7 10.53 2.63 -16.17
N GLY A 8 10.90 3.14 -15.58
CA GLY A 8 11.30 3.35 -14.23
C GLY A 8 10.20 3.71 -13.30
N ARG A 9 9.28 4.43 -13.72
CA ARG A 9 8.17 4.85 -12.89
C ARG A 9 7.37 3.69 -12.33
N ASP A 10 7.45 2.57 -12.94
CA ASP A 10 6.67 1.42 -12.49
C ASP A 10 7.25 0.79 -11.25
N HIS A 11 8.45 1.16 -10.88
CA HIS A 11 9.14 0.52 -9.78
C HIS A 11 8.45 0.72 -8.47
N VAL A 12 7.79 1.85 -8.30
CA VAL A 12 7.11 2.15 -7.05
C VAL A 12 5.97 1.19 -6.79
N ASP A 13 5.40 0.64 -7.87
CA ASP A 13 4.26 -0.26 -7.75
C ASP A 13 4.66 -1.71 -7.59
N SER A 14 5.94 -2.02 -7.67
CA SER A 14 6.38 -3.40 -7.60
C SER A 14 6.63 -3.83 -6.16
N ILE A 15 6.50 -5.13 -5.93
CA ILE A 15 6.83 -5.70 -4.63
C ILE A 15 8.31 -5.53 -4.34
N GLU A 16 9.14 -5.60 -5.38
CA GLU A 16 10.58 -5.41 -5.20
C GLU A 16 10.90 -4.03 -4.63
N ALA A 17 10.29 -3.00 -5.21
CA ALA A 17 10.52 -1.65 -4.73
C ALA A 17 10.02 -1.50 -3.30
N ARG A 18 8.87 -2.09 -2.99
CA ARG A 18 8.31 -2.01 -1.66
C ARG A 18 9.20 -2.70 -0.63
N LYS A 19 9.82 -3.82 -1.01
CA LYS A 19 10.77 -4.48 -0.12
C LYS A 19 11.96 -3.58 0.20
N LEU A 20 12.49 -2.92 -0.82
CA LEU A 20 13.63 -2.02 -0.63
C LEU A 20 13.26 -0.87 0.28
N ILE A 21 12.11 -0.28 0.06
CA ILE A 21 11.65 0.83 0.89
C ILE A 21 11.47 0.36 2.33
N TRP A 22 10.80 -0.78 2.52
CA TRP A 22 10.54 -1.31 3.85
C TRP A 22 11.83 -1.56 4.61
N GLU A 23 12.81 -2.21 3.97
CA GLU A 23 14.07 -2.49 4.63
C GLU A 23 14.81 -1.22 5.02
N ALA A 24 14.64 -0.18 4.21
CA ALA A 24 15.33 1.08 4.46
C ALA A 24 14.70 1.85 5.62
N ILE A 25 13.38 1.73 5.82
CA ILE A 25 12.69 2.63 6.75
C ILE A 25 12.14 1.96 8.01
N LYS A 26 12.05 0.63 8.05
CA LYS A 26 11.31 -0.02 9.13
C LYS A 26 11.87 0.28 10.53
N HIS A 27 13.15 0.56 10.63
CA HIS A 27 13.76 0.89 11.92
C HIS A 27 13.85 2.39 12.17
N LYS A 28 13.44 3.20 11.20
CA LYS A 28 13.53 4.66 11.31
C LYS A 28 12.17 5.32 11.37
N ALA A 29 11.19 4.75 10.69
CA ALA A 29 9.87 5.36 10.63
C ALA A 29 9.08 5.05 11.88
N GLN A 30 8.29 6.03 12.32
CA GLN A 30 7.39 5.84 13.44
C GLN A 30 6.02 5.42 12.99
N PHE A 31 5.73 5.56 11.70
CA PHE A 31 4.46 5.21 11.11
C PHE A 31 4.70 4.91 9.65
N PHE A 32 3.98 3.95 9.11
CA PHE A 32 4.12 3.58 7.71
C PHE A 32 2.78 3.15 7.16
N CYS A 33 2.49 3.59 5.95
CA CYS A 33 1.23 3.24 5.30
C CYS A 33 1.49 3.02 3.82
N ASP A 34 0.99 1.91 3.30
CA ASP A 34 1.21 1.52 1.91
C ASP A 34 -0.14 1.32 1.24
N GLY A 35 -0.38 2.05 0.17
CA GLY A 35 -1.59 1.91 -0.62
C GLY A 35 -1.30 1.23 -1.94
N ARG A 36 -2.03 0.16 -2.22
CA ARG A 36 -1.88 -0.59 -3.46
C ARG A 36 -3.20 -0.61 -4.18
N MET A 37 -3.13 -0.50 -5.50
CA MET A 37 -4.34 -0.48 -6.32
C MET A 37 -4.15 -1.43 -7.49
N ALA A 38 -5.18 -2.19 -7.78
CA ALA A 38 -5.23 -3.04 -8.97
C ALA A 38 -6.65 -2.87 -9.52
N ALA A 39 -6.75 -2.19 -10.66
CA ALA A 39 -8.03 -1.82 -11.24
C ALA A 39 -8.83 -1.04 -10.19
N GLU A 40 -9.97 -1.54 -9.74
CA GLU A 40 -10.79 -0.83 -8.76
C GLU A 40 -10.78 -1.49 -7.41
N VAL A 41 -9.70 -2.20 -7.10
CA VAL A 41 -9.51 -2.78 -5.77
C VAL A 41 -8.36 -2.04 -5.11
N ILE A 42 -8.61 -1.58 -3.88
CA ILE A 42 -7.63 -0.85 -3.09
C ILE A 42 -7.25 -1.72 -1.90
N ARG A 43 -5.97 -1.76 -1.59
CA ARG A 43 -5.48 -2.43 -0.39
C ARG A 43 -4.61 -1.43 0.35
N VAL A 44 -4.95 -1.14 1.60
CA VAL A 44 -4.19 -0.21 2.42
C VAL A 44 -3.63 -0.97 3.61
N LEU A 45 -2.31 -0.91 3.75
CA LEU A 45 -1.60 -1.61 4.81
C LEU A 45 -0.95 -0.56 5.70
N THR A 46 -1.19 -0.65 7.00
CA THR A 46 -0.76 0.37 7.94
C THR A 46 0.00 -0.25 9.10
N CYS A 47 1.10 0.38 9.48
CA CYS A 47 1.93 -0.04 10.60
C CYS A 47 2.09 1.13 11.56
N ASP A 48 1.73 0.92 12.82
CA ASP A 48 1.92 1.96 13.82
C ASP A 48 3.28 1.87 14.52
N VAL A 49 3.92 0.70 14.48
CA VAL A 49 5.28 0.54 14.98
C VAL A 49 6.03 -0.33 13.97
N PRO A 50 6.56 0.27 12.91
CA PRO A 50 7.16 -0.51 11.83
C PRO A 50 8.29 -1.43 12.25
N SER A 51 9.07 -1.05 13.26
CA SER A 51 10.24 -1.85 13.64
C SER A 51 9.87 -3.21 14.19
N ILE A 52 8.65 -3.38 14.73
CA ILE A 52 8.22 -4.65 15.29
C ILE A 52 7.04 -5.25 14.55
N ASP A 53 6.62 -4.60 13.48
CA ASP A 53 5.47 -5.09 12.73
C ASP A 53 5.84 -6.36 11.96
N ARG A 54 4.97 -7.36 12.03
CA ARG A 54 5.19 -8.59 11.32
C ARG A 54 4.19 -8.83 10.21
N HIS A 55 3.09 -8.10 10.23
CA HIS A 55 2.04 -8.32 9.25
C HIS A 55 2.42 -7.77 7.87
N TYR A 56 2.88 -6.53 7.83
CA TYR A 56 3.20 -5.90 6.56
C TYR A 56 4.22 -6.72 5.78
N GLN A 57 5.21 -7.22 6.50
CA GLN A 57 6.27 -7.99 5.88
C GLN A 57 5.74 -9.22 5.14
N THR A 58 4.68 -9.83 5.66
CA THR A 58 4.10 -11.01 5.02
C THR A 58 3.43 -10.69 3.71
N THR A 59 3.17 -9.41 3.43
CA THR A 59 2.50 -9.02 2.19
C THR A 59 3.49 -8.73 1.07
N LEU A 60 4.78 -8.92 1.32
CA LEU A 60 5.83 -8.59 0.35
C LEU A 60 6.38 -9.85 -0.33
N PHE A 61 5.53 -10.84 -0.56
CA PHE A 61 5.97 -12.09 -1.14
C PHE A 61 5.68 -12.17 -2.63
N SER A 62 6.42 -13.04 -3.28
CA SER A 62 6.35 -13.20 -4.72
C SER A 62 4.98 -13.62 -5.23
N ALA A 63 4.18 -14.26 -4.38
CA ALA A 63 2.82 -14.60 -4.78
C ALA A 63 2.06 -13.35 -5.20
N SER A 64 2.34 -12.25 -4.53
CA SER A 64 1.72 -10.99 -4.90
C SER A 64 2.25 -10.50 -6.24
N GLU A 65 3.43 -10.88 -6.59
CA GLU A 65 4.01 -10.48 -7.86
C GLU A 65 3.35 -11.16 -9.03
N ALA A 66 2.67 -12.25 -8.77
CA ALA A 66 1.94 -12.92 -9.84
C ALA A 66 0.92 -11.98 -10.47
N TYR A 67 0.54 -10.96 -9.74
CA TYR A 67 -0.43 -9.99 -10.24
C TYR A 67 0.20 -8.69 -10.66
N ALA A 68 1.53 -8.64 -10.77
CA ALA A 68 2.20 -7.40 -11.07
C ALA A 68 1.68 -6.78 -12.37
N GLY A 69 1.44 -7.60 -13.37
CA GLY A 69 0.93 -7.10 -14.63
C GLY A 69 -0.42 -6.44 -14.49
N GLU A 70 -1.24 -6.98 -13.61
CA GLU A 70 -2.56 -6.41 -13.39
C GLU A 70 -2.50 -5.19 -12.52
N CYS A 71 -1.54 -5.15 -11.61
CA CYS A 71 -1.36 -3.98 -10.78
C CYS A 71 -0.97 -2.77 -11.58
N THR A 72 -0.35 -2.98 -12.73
CA THR A 72 0.02 -1.87 -13.59
C THR A 72 -1.13 -1.43 -14.47
N SER A 73 -2.23 -2.19 -14.50
CA SER A 73 -3.37 -1.75 -15.28
C SER A 73 -3.89 -0.45 -14.67
N LYS A 74 -4.56 0.29 -15.50
CA LYS A 74 -4.95 1.63 -15.11
C LYS A 74 -5.94 1.61 -13.98
N SER A 75 -5.58 2.26 -12.89
CA SER A 75 -6.57 2.59 -11.90
C SER A 75 -7.18 3.92 -12.32
N THR A 76 -8.40 4.11 -11.89
CA THR A 76 -9.08 5.36 -12.19
C THR A 76 -8.62 6.42 -11.19
N ILE A 77 -8.83 7.68 -11.56
CA ILE A 77 -8.42 8.76 -10.67
C ILE A 77 -9.22 8.71 -9.36
N TYR A 78 -10.48 8.28 -9.42
CA TYR A 78 -11.24 8.20 -8.18
C TYR A 78 -10.74 7.07 -7.29
N THR A 79 -10.22 5.99 -7.86
CA THR A 79 -9.63 4.92 -7.07
C THR A 79 -8.43 5.44 -6.29
N ALA A 80 -7.58 6.20 -6.96
CA ALA A 80 -6.41 6.79 -6.31
C ALA A 80 -6.82 7.77 -5.21
N SER A 81 -7.85 8.56 -5.46
CA SER A 81 -8.32 9.53 -4.48
C SER A 81 -8.86 8.85 -3.24
N ILE A 82 -9.60 7.77 -3.42
CA ILE A 82 -10.16 7.02 -2.29
C ILE A 82 -9.02 6.37 -1.51
N ALA A 83 -8.05 5.80 -2.21
CA ALA A 83 -6.90 5.18 -1.54
C ALA A 83 -6.16 6.21 -0.70
N ALA A 84 -5.94 7.40 -1.26
CA ALA A 84 -5.26 8.46 -0.53
C ALA A 84 -6.05 8.86 0.71
N GLY A 85 -7.37 8.95 0.58
CA GLY A 85 -8.23 9.29 1.71
C GLY A 85 -8.14 8.25 2.82
N LEU A 86 -8.15 6.97 2.46
CA LEU A 86 -8.03 5.91 3.45
C LEU A 86 -6.68 5.97 4.16
N MET A 87 -5.62 6.26 3.42
CA MET A 87 -4.29 6.36 4.01
C MET A 87 -4.18 7.53 4.97
N VAL A 88 -4.70 8.68 4.57
CA VAL A 88 -4.71 9.86 5.43
C VAL A 88 -5.54 9.59 6.68
N GLY A 89 -6.63 8.87 6.54
CA GLY A 89 -7.45 8.49 7.67
C GLY A 89 -6.67 7.68 8.70
N GLN A 90 -5.85 6.74 8.24
CA GLN A 90 -5.03 5.95 9.15
C GLN A 90 -3.98 6.82 9.83
N PHE A 91 -3.37 7.73 9.08
CA PHE A 91 -2.40 8.65 9.65
C PHE A 91 -3.04 9.53 10.74
N THR A 92 -4.26 9.99 10.49
CA THR A 92 -4.99 10.80 11.45
C THR A 92 -5.28 10.01 12.72
N ARG A 93 -5.68 8.75 12.58
CA ARG A 93 -5.89 7.88 13.72
C ARG A 93 -4.60 7.77 14.54
N TRP A 94 -3.49 7.55 13.86
CA TRP A 94 -2.21 7.42 14.54
C TRP A 94 -1.86 8.70 15.31
N LEU A 95 -2.06 9.86 14.68
CA LEU A 95 -1.79 11.13 15.33
C LEU A 95 -2.66 11.33 16.58
N ARG A 96 -3.87 10.82 16.55
CA ARG A 96 -4.81 10.95 17.67
C ARG A 96 -4.68 9.80 18.66
N GLN A 97 -3.70 8.94 18.45
CA GLN A 97 -3.48 7.80 19.33
C GLN A 97 -4.67 6.85 19.37
N MET A 98 -5.40 6.76 18.27
CA MET A 98 -6.48 5.81 18.10
C MET A 98 -5.92 4.54 17.45
N PRO A 99 -6.55 3.40 17.66
CA PRO A 99 -6.10 2.18 17.00
C PRO A 99 -6.13 2.33 15.48
N ILE A 100 -5.08 1.87 14.82
CA ILE A 100 -5.05 1.86 13.36
C ILE A 100 -5.63 0.54 12.86
N ILE A 101 -6.02 0.54 11.60
CA ILE A 101 -6.49 -0.67 10.93
C ILE A 101 -5.33 -1.22 10.14
N ARG A 102 -4.90 -2.41 10.48
CA ARG A 102 -3.69 -2.99 9.91
C ARG A 102 -3.82 -3.26 8.41
N GLU A 103 -4.98 -3.69 7.99
CA GLU A 103 -5.20 -3.96 6.58
C GLU A 103 -6.64 -3.65 6.21
N GLN A 104 -6.81 -2.86 5.15
CA GLN A 104 -8.11 -2.55 4.59
C GLN A 104 -8.10 -2.96 3.13
N VAL A 105 -9.16 -3.60 2.68
CA VAL A 105 -9.34 -3.93 1.27
C VAL A 105 -10.69 -3.38 0.85
N PHE A 106 -10.68 -2.52 -0.16
CA PHE A 106 -11.90 -1.92 -0.67
C PHE A 106 -12.05 -2.30 -2.14
N ASN A 107 -13.10 -3.07 -2.42
CA ASN A 107 -13.45 -3.42 -3.79
C ASN A 107 -14.53 -2.44 -4.23
N LEU A 108 -14.17 -1.50 -5.08
CA LEU A 108 -15.08 -0.44 -5.48
C LEU A 108 -16.22 -0.95 -6.35
N LEU A 109 -15.94 -1.94 -7.19
CA LEU A 109 -17.00 -2.50 -8.03
C LEU A 109 -18.05 -3.21 -7.20
N ALA A 110 -17.64 -3.96 -6.21
CA ALA A 110 -18.57 -4.70 -5.35
C ALA A 110 -19.09 -3.85 -4.20
N GLN A 111 -18.47 -2.70 -3.95
CA GLN A 111 -18.82 -1.81 -2.84
C GLN A 111 -18.63 -2.52 -1.50
N GLU A 112 -17.54 -3.26 -1.39
CA GLU A 112 -17.23 -4.01 -0.17
C GLU A 112 -15.93 -3.51 0.44
N LEU A 113 -15.98 -3.18 1.72
CA LEU A 113 -14.80 -2.78 2.47
C LEU A 113 -14.61 -3.78 3.60
N THR A 114 -13.44 -4.40 3.65
CA THR A 114 -13.07 -5.28 4.76
C THR A 114 -11.90 -4.66 5.50
N ALA A 115 -11.88 -4.88 6.81
CA ALA A 115 -10.85 -4.33 7.68
C ALA A 115 -10.43 -5.39 8.68
N SER A 116 -9.13 -5.50 8.90
CA SER A 116 -8.63 -6.51 9.85
C SER A 116 -7.34 -6.09 10.57
#